data_206552e85fe4cae36c0b309e8747ccef
#
_entry.id   206552e85fe4cae36c0b309e8747ccef
#
_cell.length_a   1.000
_cell.length_b   1.000
_cell.length_c   1.000
_cell.angle_alpha   90.00
_cell.angle_beta   90.00
_cell.angle_gamma   90.00
#
_symmetry.space_group_name_H-M   'P 1'
#
loop_
_entity.id
_entity.type
_entity.pdbx_description
1 polymer ?
#
loop_
_entity_poly.entity_id
_entity_poly.type
_entity_poly.pdbx_seq_one_letter_code
_entity_poly.pdbx_strand_id
1 'polypeptide(L)'
;MGIQQQASSIKFPESIVMKFSHLHVHTQFSLLDGAASIKNLYKKAIADGMPALAISDHGNMFGAFEFVKEAYNHKNDDGTLKVKPIVGCEFYITTDRHRKTFSKEEKDPRHHQILLAKNATGYKNLVKLTSLGYIEGMYSKYPRIDKELIHKYHEGLIATTCCLGALVPQTILKKGEAEGENEFKWWLNIFQEDYYVELQRHGIPEQEKVNEVLLKFAKKYNVKVIASNDSHYVDQKDFNAHDILLCINTGEKQSTPALREFTDDDVFAKNKRFAF
;
A
#
# COMPACT_ATOMS: atom_id res chain seq x y z
N MET A 1 -23.12 -41.85 10.97
CA MET A 1 -22.97 -40.95 12.15
C MET A 1 -22.22 -39.72 11.69
N GLY A 2 -22.95 -38.63 11.47
CA GLY A 2 -22.38 -37.38 10.98
C GLY A 2 -21.88 -36.56 12.16
N ILE A 3 -20.63 -36.12 12.06
CA ILE A 3 -20.05 -35.11 12.98
C ILE A 3 -20.39 -33.75 12.40
N GLN A 4 -21.41 -33.10 12.97
CA GLN A 4 -21.67 -31.69 12.77
C GLN A 4 -20.59 -30.90 13.55
N GLN A 5 -19.67 -30.26 12.82
CA GLN A 5 -18.82 -29.22 13.40
C GLN A 5 -19.69 -28.01 13.77
N GLN A 6 -19.87 -27.79 15.05
CA GLN A 6 -20.40 -26.53 15.57
C GLN A 6 -19.38 -25.42 15.35
N ALA A 7 -19.63 -24.57 14.37
CA ALA A 7 -18.97 -23.28 14.27
C ALA A 7 -19.44 -22.43 15.47
N SER A 8 -18.59 -22.25 16.47
CA SER A 8 -18.84 -21.30 17.56
C SER A 8 -18.82 -19.89 16.98
N SER A 9 -20.00 -19.29 16.81
CA SER A 9 -20.14 -17.90 16.48
C SER A 9 -19.61 -17.06 17.65
N ILE A 10 -18.46 -16.43 17.48
CA ILE A 10 -17.97 -15.40 18.40
C ILE A 10 -18.97 -14.24 18.33
N LYS A 11 -19.87 -14.14 19.32
CA LYS A 11 -20.73 -12.96 19.49
C LYS A 11 -19.88 -11.83 20.06
N PHE A 12 -19.56 -10.85 19.24
CA PHE A 12 -19.05 -9.56 19.73
C PHE A 12 -20.19 -8.84 20.49
N PRO A 13 -19.91 -8.14 21.61
CA PRO A 13 -20.92 -7.34 22.29
C PRO A 13 -21.42 -6.25 21.32
N GLU A 14 -22.74 -6.04 21.29
CA GLU A 14 -23.47 -5.13 20.37
C GLU A 14 -23.06 -3.64 20.43
N SER A 15 -22.13 -3.26 21.28
CA SER A 15 -21.70 -1.87 21.49
C SER A 15 -20.34 -1.49 20.88
N ILE A 16 -19.58 -2.41 20.25
CA ILE A 16 -18.32 -2.07 19.62
C ILE A 16 -18.53 -2.01 18.11
N VAL A 17 -18.97 -0.87 17.60
CA VAL A 17 -18.87 -0.55 16.18
C VAL A 17 -17.39 -0.32 15.89
N MET A 18 -16.71 -1.35 15.38
CA MET A 18 -15.32 -1.20 14.90
C MET A 18 -15.32 -0.27 13.70
N LYS A 19 -14.72 0.91 13.86
CA LYS A 19 -14.54 1.85 12.75
C LYS A 19 -13.29 1.44 11.97
N PHE A 20 -13.44 1.26 10.67
CA PHE A 20 -12.36 0.95 9.75
C PHE A 20 -11.99 2.19 8.92
N SER A 21 -10.73 2.32 8.52
CA SER A 21 -10.24 3.34 7.60
C SER A 21 -9.27 2.71 6.62
N HIS A 22 -9.46 2.96 5.32
CA HIS A 22 -8.46 2.55 4.34
C HIS A 22 -7.25 3.48 4.41
N LEU A 23 -6.07 2.90 4.67
CA LEU A 23 -4.78 3.62 4.81
C LEU A 23 -3.83 3.37 3.63
N HIS A 24 -4.16 2.44 2.72
CA HIS A 24 -3.45 2.10 1.52
C HIS A 24 -4.44 2.13 0.35
N VAL A 25 -4.45 3.24 -0.40
CA VAL A 25 -5.45 3.53 -1.42
C VAL A 25 -4.82 4.23 -2.62
N HIS A 26 -5.10 3.71 -3.80
CA HIS A 26 -4.68 4.26 -5.09
C HIS A 26 -5.85 4.93 -5.79
N THR A 27 -5.64 6.19 -6.21
CA THR A 27 -6.64 6.96 -6.94
C THR A 27 -6.36 6.94 -8.45
N GLN A 28 -7.16 7.69 -9.22
CA GLN A 28 -6.90 7.93 -10.65
C GLN A 28 -5.51 8.54 -10.93
N PHE A 29 -4.80 9.04 -9.92
CA PHE A 29 -3.44 9.56 -10.03
C PHE A 29 -2.35 8.49 -9.89
N SER A 30 -2.68 7.26 -9.52
CA SER A 30 -1.86 6.06 -9.77
C SER A 30 -2.03 5.66 -11.23
N LEU A 31 -1.35 6.40 -12.14
CA LEU A 31 -1.60 6.36 -13.58
C LEU A 31 -1.46 4.95 -14.16
N LEU A 32 -2.47 4.53 -14.92
CA LEU A 32 -2.60 3.20 -15.53
C LEU A 32 -2.70 2.04 -14.52
N ASP A 33 -3.09 2.34 -13.27
CA ASP A 33 -3.27 1.36 -12.20
C ASP A 33 -4.51 1.66 -11.36
N GLY A 34 -4.62 2.85 -10.76
CA GLY A 34 -5.77 3.24 -9.96
C GLY A 34 -6.99 3.63 -10.81
N ALA A 35 -8.14 2.98 -10.54
CA ALA A 35 -9.44 3.27 -11.15
C ALA A 35 -10.41 3.99 -10.18
N ALA A 36 -9.96 4.34 -8.96
CA ALA A 36 -10.78 5.01 -7.97
C ALA A 36 -10.73 6.54 -8.11
N SER A 37 -11.86 7.17 -8.45
CA SER A 37 -11.91 8.64 -8.40
C SER A 37 -12.01 9.15 -6.96
N ILE A 38 -11.31 10.23 -6.66
CA ILE A 38 -11.29 10.86 -5.32
C ILE A 38 -12.72 11.14 -4.83
N LYS A 39 -13.58 11.67 -5.69
CA LYS A 39 -14.97 11.96 -5.35
C LYS A 39 -15.77 10.71 -4.95
N ASN A 40 -15.59 9.60 -5.66
CA ASN A 40 -16.28 8.34 -5.34
C ASN A 40 -15.71 7.68 -4.08
N LEU A 41 -14.40 7.79 -3.85
CA LEU A 41 -13.78 7.35 -2.59
C LEU A 41 -14.40 8.04 -1.36
N TYR A 42 -14.56 9.37 -1.39
CA TYR A 42 -15.22 10.07 -0.28
C TYR A 42 -16.68 9.71 -0.12
N LYS A 43 -17.43 9.56 -1.21
CA LYS A 43 -18.82 9.09 -1.15
C LYS A 43 -18.92 7.72 -0.47
N LYS A 44 -18.05 6.79 -0.85
CA LYS A 44 -18.00 5.44 -0.28
C LYS A 44 -17.57 5.48 1.18
N ALA A 45 -16.51 6.20 1.52
CA ALA A 45 -16.03 6.32 2.89
C ALA A 45 -17.09 6.92 3.84
N ILE A 46 -17.86 7.91 3.38
CA ILE A 46 -18.98 8.49 4.15
C ILE A 46 -20.09 7.47 4.31
N ALA A 47 -20.49 6.77 3.25
CA ALA A 47 -21.54 5.77 3.29
C ALA A 47 -21.20 4.60 4.24
N ASP A 48 -19.93 4.21 4.31
CA ASP A 48 -19.41 3.14 5.17
C ASP A 48 -19.08 3.63 6.60
N GLY A 49 -19.28 4.93 6.89
CA GLY A 49 -19.00 5.52 8.21
C GLY A 49 -17.53 5.53 8.60
N MET A 50 -16.60 5.59 7.61
CA MET A 50 -15.17 5.64 7.88
C MET A 50 -14.78 6.96 8.53
N PRO A 51 -14.01 6.95 9.63
CA PRO A 51 -13.57 8.19 10.28
C PRO A 51 -12.45 8.91 9.52
N ALA A 52 -11.69 8.18 8.71
CA ALA A 52 -10.58 8.71 7.92
C ALA A 52 -10.42 7.92 6.62
N LEU A 53 -9.72 8.52 5.67
CA LEU A 53 -9.33 7.91 4.41
C LEU A 53 -7.93 8.41 4.04
N ALA A 54 -7.05 7.52 3.56
CA ALA A 54 -5.75 7.91 3.05
C ALA A 54 -5.73 7.93 1.51
N ILE A 55 -4.76 8.68 0.98
CA ILE A 55 -4.28 8.59 -0.41
C ILE A 55 -2.82 8.17 -0.38
N SER A 56 -2.45 7.19 -1.21
CA SER A 56 -1.09 6.65 -1.30
C SER A 56 -0.71 6.29 -2.73
N ASP A 57 -0.91 7.21 -3.66
CA ASP A 57 -0.64 6.98 -5.08
C ASP A 57 0.82 6.62 -5.36
N HIS A 58 1.07 5.83 -6.41
CA HIS A 58 2.38 5.35 -6.82
C HIS A 58 3.33 6.49 -7.20
N GLY A 59 4.35 6.71 -6.38
CA GLY A 59 5.47 7.61 -6.63
C GLY A 59 5.11 9.08 -6.78
N ASN A 60 3.88 9.50 -6.47
CA ASN A 60 3.46 10.89 -6.64
C ASN A 60 2.45 11.36 -5.59
N MET A 61 2.27 12.67 -5.53
CA MET A 61 1.28 13.37 -4.70
C MET A 61 0.36 14.27 -5.53
N PHE A 62 0.14 13.93 -6.81
CA PHE A 62 -0.61 14.79 -7.75
C PHE A 62 -2.05 15.00 -7.31
N GLY A 63 -2.68 13.97 -6.72
CA GLY A 63 -4.03 14.03 -6.20
C GLY A 63 -4.18 14.69 -4.83
N ALA A 64 -3.09 15.00 -4.12
CA ALA A 64 -3.14 15.41 -2.71
C ALA A 64 -4.02 16.66 -2.48
N PHE A 65 -3.90 17.67 -3.33
CA PHE A 65 -4.70 18.90 -3.21
C PHE A 65 -6.20 18.62 -3.45
N GLU A 66 -6.52 17.91 -4.51
CA GLU A 66 -7.91 17.53 -4.83
C GLU A 66 -8.51 16.67 -3.72
N PHE A 67 -7.73 15.71 -3.20
CA PHE A 67 -8.14 14.82 -2.12
C PHE A 67 -8.49 15.59 -0.83
N VAL A 68 -7.63 16.49 -0.40
CA VAL A 68 -7.88 17.32 0.78
C VAL A 68 -9.06 18.28 0.53
N LYS A 69 -9.12 18.93 -0.65
CA LYS A 69 -10.24 19.81 -1.02
C LYS A 69 -11.56 19.06 -0.97
N GLU A 70 -11.63 17.83 -1.49
CA GLU A 70 -12.88 17.05 -1.47
C GLU A 70 -13.33 16.71 -0.04
N ALA A 71 -12.41 16.46 0.91
CA ALA A 71 -12.77 16.30 2.32
C ALA A 71 -13.53 17.50 2.87
N TYR A 72 -13.11 18.72 2.52
CA TYR A 72 -13.75 19.97 2.97
C TYR A 72 -15.11 20.22 2.34
N ASN A 73 -15.48 19.52 1.26
CA ASN A 73 -16.82 19.55 0.67
C ASN A 73 -17.82 18.70 1.50
N HIS A 74 -17.34 17.89 2.45
CA HIS A 74 -18.15 16.97 3.24
C HIS A 74 -17.99 17.24 4.74
N LYS A 75 -18.78 18.18 5.27
CA LYS A 75 -18.78 18.56 6.68
C LYS A 75 -20.02 18.09 7.41
N ASN A 76 -19.89 17.91 8.69
CA ASN A 76 -20.99 17.78 9.65
C ASN A 76 -21.59 19.16 9.95
N ASP A 77 -22.74 19.19 10.62
CA ASP A 77 -23.43 20.43 11.00
C ASP A 77 -22.58 21.32 11.94
N ASP A 78 -21.68 20.71 12.71
CA ASP A 78 -20.73 21.39 13.61
C ASP A 78 -19.47 21.92 12.88
N GLY A 79 -19.39 21.75 11.56
CA GLY A 79 -18.26 22.17 10.72
C GLY A 79 -17.06 21.20 10.70
N THR A 80 -17.07 20.13 11.46
CA THR A 80 -16.03 19.07 11.40
C THR A 80 -16.12 18.28 10.10
N LEU A 81 -15.00 17.67 9.66
CA LEU A 81 -15.00 16.82 8.47
C LEU A 81 -15.68 15.50 8.75
N LYS A 82 -16.55 15.02 7.82
CA LYS A 82 -17.15 13.70 7.91
C LYS A 82 -16.11 12.57 7.82
N VAL A 83 -15.08 12.77 7.00
CA VAL A 83 -13.95 11.85 6.82
C VAL A 83 -12.66 12.65 6.86
N LYS A 84 -11.75 12.30 7.78
CA LYS A 84 -10.44 12.96 7.89
C LYS A 84 -9.52 12.54 6.74
N PRO A 85 -8.96 13.48 5.94
CA PRO A 85 -7.98 13.15 4.91
C PRO A 85 -6.63 12.84 5.55
N ILE A 86 -5.98 11.78 5.07
CA ILE A 86 -4.59 11.42 5.40
C ILE A 86 -3.81 11.42 4.09
N VAL A 87 -2.78 12.26 4.01
CA VAL A 87 -1.96 12.36 2.81
C VAL A 87 -0.74 11.48 2.93
N GLY A 88 -0.49 10.68 1.91
CA GLY A 88 0.65 9.79 1.79
C GLY A 88 1.08 9.61 0.34
N CYS A 89 2.02 8.72 0.16
CA CYS A 89 2.53 8.27 -1.13
C CYS A 89 3.10 6.86 -0.98
N GLU A 90 2.89 6.01 -1.95
CA GLU A 90 3.60 4.75 -2.09
C GLU A 90 4.84 4.96 -2.95
N PHE A 91 5.98 5.00 -2.32
CA PHE A 91 7.27 5.23 -2.96
C PHE A 91 7.84 3.95 -3.58
N TYR A 92 8.66 4.13 -4.62
CA TYR A 92 9.53 3.07 -5.15
C TYR A 92 10.89 3.15 -4.48
N ILE A 93 11.24 2.13 -3.70
CA ILE A 93 12.51 2.04 -2.99
C ILE A 93 13.52 1.25 -3.82
N THR A 94 14.68 1.85 -4.06
CA THR A 94 15.83 1.21 -4.70
C THR A 94 17.05 1.21 -3.77
N THR A 95 18.11 0.50 -4.13
CA THR A 95 19.37 0.50 -3.37
C THR A 95 20.19 1.77 -3.58
N ASP A 96 20.14 2.34 -4.79
CA ASP A 96 20.81 3.58 -5.18
C ASP A 96 19.95 4.29 -6.23
N ARG A 97 19.40 5.44 -5.87
CA ARG A 97 18.53 6.24 -6.75
C ARG A 97 19.28 6.84 -7.96
N HIS A 98 20.60 7.00 -7.86
CA HIS A 98 21.40 7.56 -8.93
C HIS A 98 21.79 6.54 -10.00
N ARG A 99 21.71 5.26 -9.69
CA ARG A 99 22.01 4.20 -10.65
C ARG A 99 20.94 4.15 -11.76
N LYS A 100 21.36 4.32 -13.02
CA LYS A 100 20.48 4.38 -14.21
C LYS A 100 20.76 3.27 -15.23
N THR A 101 21.70 2.38 -14.94
CA THR A 101 22.08 1.26 -15.83
C THR A 101 21.97 -0.05 -15.09
N PHE A 102 21.27 -1.00 -15.72
CA PHE A 102 21.06 -2.35 -15.19
C PHE A 102 21.31 -3.36 -16.31
N SER A 103 21.81 -4.54 -15.98
CA SER A 103 21.95 -5.66 -16.92
C SER A 103 20.68 -6.51 -16.97
N LYS A 104 20.68 -7.52 -17.85
CA LYS A 104 19.58 -8.50 -17.88
C LYS A 104 19.51 -9.36 -16.60
N GLU A 105 20.68 -9.61 -16.01
CA GLU A 105 20.86 -10.42 -14.81
C GLU A 105 20.59 -9.62 -13.53
N GLU A 106 20.89 -8.32 -13.55
CA GLU A 106 20.74 -7.43 -12.41
C GLU A 106 19.69 -6.36 -12.71
N LYS A 107 18.44 -6.68 -12.44
CA LYS A 107 17.29 -5.78 -12.63
C LYS A 107 17.26 -4.70 -11.54
N ASP A 108 16.65 -3.57 -11.87
CA ASP A 108 16.36 -2.50 -10.89
C ASP A 108 15.49 -3.04 -9.74
N PRO A 109 16.02 -3.07 -8.49
CA PRO A 109 15.30 -3.62 -7.34
C PRO A 109 14.31 -2.59 -6.79
N ARG A 110 13.17 -2.42 -7.44
CA ARG A 110 12.12 -1.52 -6.97
C ARG A 110 11.19 -2.23 -6.01
N HIS A 111 11.04 -1.67 -4.82
CA HIS A 111 10.13 -2.15 -3.81
C HIS A 111 9.15 -1.04 -3.42
N HIS A 112 7.94 -1.39 -3.07
CA HIS A 112 6.93 -0.46 -2.62
C HIS A 112 7.15 -0.05 -1.16
N GLN A 113 6.78 1.18 -0.82
CA GLN A 113 6.81 1.67 0.55
C GLN A 113 5.80 2.78 0.78
N ILE A 114 4.83 2.52 1.63
CA ILE A 114 3.88 3.54 2.11
C ILE A 114 4.54 4.44 3.15
N LEU A 115 4.44 5.74 2.91
CA LEU A 115 4.73 6.78 3.89
C LEU A 115 3.52 7.72 3.98
N LEU A 116 3.03 7.99 5.19
CA LEU A 116 1.90 8.85 5.47
C LEU A 116 2.35 10.06 6.29
N ALA A 117 1.79 11.25 6.03
CA ALA A 117 2.07 12.43 6.82
C ALA A 117 1.35 12.37 8.18
N LYS A 118 2.11 12.39 9.28
CA LYS A 118 1.61 12.51 10.65
C LYS A 118 1.24 13.96 11.00
N ASN A 119 1.98 14.91 10.43
CA ASN A 119 1.86 16.35 10.70
C ASN A 119 2.37 17.21 9.53
N ALA A 120 2.42 18.52 9.71
CA ALA A 120 2.87 19.46 8.67
C ALA A 120 4.34 19.25 8.25
N THR A 121 5.23 18.83 9.16
CA THR A 121 6.62 18.48 8.83
C THR A 121 6.65 17.25 7.93
N GLY A 122 5.90 16.19 8.27
CA GLY A 122 5.77 15.00 7.46
C GLY A 122 5.22 15.29 6.06
N TYR A 123 4.20 16.17 5.94
CA TYR A 123 3.71 16.58 4.62
C TYR A 123 4.80 17.25 3.77
N LYS A 124 5.58 18.17 4.34
CA LYS A 124 6.72 18.80 3.64
C LYS A 124 7.78 17.78 3.24
N ASN A 125 8.04 16.78 4.10
CA ASN A 125 8.97 15.70 3.82
C ASN A 125 8.47 14.77 2.72
N LEU A 126 7.15 14.45 2.67
CA LEU A 126 6.56 13.73 1.53
C LEU A 126 6.78 14.48 0.21
N VAL A 127 6.49 15.78 0.18
CA VAL A 127 6.72 16.63 -1.00
C VAL A 127 8.19 16.61 -1.41
N LYS A 128 9.12 16.68 -0.44
CA LYS A 128 10.56 16.64 -0.70
C LYS A 128 11.00 15.30 -1.26
N LEU A 129 10.59 14.20 -0.64
CA LEU A 129 10.89 12.84 -1.09
C LEU A 129 10.36 12.58 -2.50
N THR A 130 9.10 12.94 -2.76
CA THR A 130 8.50 12.81 -4.09
C THR A 130 9.29 13.60 -5.12
N SER A 131 9.59 14.88 -4.85
CA SER A 131 10.37 15.74 -5.78
C SER A 131 11.75 15.16 -6.07
N LEU A 132 12.48 14.70 -5.05
CA LEU A 132 13.80 14.08 -5.23
C LEU A 132 13.72 12.76 -5.99
N GLY A 133 12.65 11.98 -5.80
CA GLY A 133 12.39 10.78 -6.59
C GLY A 133 12.34 11.08 -8.10
N TYR A 134 11.67 12.16 -8.49
CA TYR A 134 11.61 12.60 -9.89
C TYR A 134 12.93 13.21 -10.38
N ILE A 135 13.56 14.07 -9.58
CA ILE A 135 14.76 14.82 -10.01
C ILE A 135 16.00 13.93 -10.05
N GLU A 136 16.22 13.12 -9.01
CA GLU A 136 17.44 12.32 -8.86
C GLU A 136 17.19 10.83 -9.17
N GLY A 137 16.01 10.31 -8.82
CA GLY A 137 15.72 8.87 -8.81
C GLY A 137 15.04 8.33 -10.07
N MET A 138 14.61 9.19 -11.01
CA MET A 138 13.85 8.75 -12.18
C MET A 138 14.60 7.72 -13.01
N TYR A 139 13.98 6.55 -13.19
CA TYR A 139 14.47 5.51 -14.09
C TYR A 139 13.29 4.87 -14.82
N SER A 140 13.31 4.89 -16.15
CA SER A 140 12.17 4.55 -16.98
C SER A 140 10.95 5.42 -16.59
N LYS A 141 9.86 4.85 -16.09
CA LYS A 141 8.66 5.56 -15.62
C LYS A 141 8.55 5.67 -14.08
N TYR A 142 9.59 5.30 -13.35
CA TYR A 142 9.54 5.16 -11.89
C TYR A 142 10.41 6.19 -11.17
N PRO A 143 9.81 7.11 -10.39
CA PRO A 143 10.53 8.01 -9.50
C PRO A 143 10.94 7.24 -8.24
N ARG A 144 12.22 6.90 -8.13
CA ARG A 144 12.74 6.06 -7.04
C ARG A 144 13.42 6.89 -5.97
N ILE A 145 13.26 6.48 -4.72
CA ILE A 145 14.03 6.97 -3.59
C ILE A 145 14.81 5.82 -2.97
N ASP A 146 15.69 6.12 -2.04
CA ASP A 146 16.50 5.14 -1.32
C ASP A 146 16.53 5.39 0.19
N LYS A 147 17.18 4.51 0.93
CA LYS A 147 17.29 4.59 2.39
C LYS A 147 17.99 5.85 2.88
N GLU A 148 18.90 6.42 2.10
CA GLU A 148 19.56 7.69 2.43
C GLU A 148 18.53 8.84 2.52
N LEU A 149 17.66 8.96 1.51
CA LEU A 149 16.62 9.99 1.51
C LEU A 149 15.60 9.76 2.63
N ILE A 150 15.20 8.51 2.87
CA ILE A 150 14.30 8.17 3.96
C ILE A 150 14.90 8.58 5.30
N HIS A 151 16.15 8.20 5.57
CA HIS A 151 16.84 8.58 6.81
C HIS A 151 16.89 10.09 6.99
N LYS A 152 17.08 10.84 5.91
CA LYS A 152 17.17 12.30 5.94
C LYS A 152 15.82 13.01 6.14
N TYR A 153 14.72 12.43 5.65
CA TYR A 153 13.41 13.10 5.57
C TYR A 153 12.29 12.30 6.24
N HIS A 154 12.59 11.43 7.22
CA HIS A 154 11.58 10.61 7.90
C HIS A 154 10.74 11.37 8.95
N GLU A 155 11.22 12.50 9.46
CA GLU A 155 10.56 13.23 10.53
C GLU A 155 9.11 13.58 10.18
N GLY A 156 8.18 13.29 11.11
CA GLY A 156 6.75 13.55 10.95
C GLY A 156 6.05 12.63 9.95
N LEU A 157 6.69 11.53 9.56
CA LEU A 157 6.12 10.48 8.71
C LEU A 157 5.78 9.24 9.54
N ILE A 158 4.77 8.52 9.08
CA ILE A 158 4.41 7.17 9.51
C ILE A 158 4.79 6.23 8.38
N ALA A 159 5.40 5.08 8.70
CA ALA A 159 5.70 4.03 7.76
C ALA A 159 4.98 2.72 8.13
N THR A 160 4.71 1.90 7.13
CA THR A 160 4.17 0.55 7.31
C THR A 160 5.09 -0.49 6.68
N THR A 161 4.84 -1.78 6.94
CA THR A 161 5.48 -2.86 6.17
C THR A 161 4.98 -2.94 4.74
N CYS A 162 3.94 -2.19 4.40
CA CYS A 162 3.34 -2.05 3.08
C CYS A 162 2.83 -3.39 2.50
N CYS A 163 2.63 -3.47 1.18
CA CYS A 163 2.10 -4.63 0.46
C CYS A 163 3.16 -5.72 0.21
N LEU A 164 2.76 -6.80 -0.48
CA LEU A 164 3.66 -7.90 -0.84
C LEU A 164 4.85 -7.44 -1.71
N GLY A 165 4.71 -6.36 -2.49
CA GLY A 165 5.78 -5.75 -3.29
C GLY A 165 6.85 -5.00 -2.50
N ALA A 166 6.67 -4.82 -1.19
CA ALA A 166 7.55 -4.04 -0.33
C ALA A 166 8.86 -4.75 0.02
N LEU A 167 9.82 -3.97 0.52
CA LEU A 167 11.18 -4.46 0.75
C LEU A 167 11.23 -5.54 1.84
N VAL A 168 10.53 -5.35 2.98
CA VAL A 168 10.49 -6.33 4.08
C VAL A 168 9.81 -7.63 3.63
N PRO A 169 8.58 -7.63 3.07
CA PRO A 169 7.93 -8.81 2.52
C PRO A 169 8.78 -9.55 1.49
N GLN A 170 9.36 -8.82 0.52
CA GLN A 170 10.19 -9.44 -0.51
C GLN A 170 11.50 -10.03 0.04
N THR A 171 12.05 -9.43 1.11
CA THR A 171 13.23 -9.98 1.78
C THR A 171 12.89 -11.27 2.52
N ILE A 172 11.75 -11.32 3.21
CA ILE A 172 11.24 -12.55 3.85
C ILE A 172 11.11 -13.68 2.83
N LEU A 173 10.48 -13.40 1.69
CA LEU A 173 10.23 -14.42 0.65
C LEU A 173 11.50 -14.91 -0.04
N LYS A 174 12.43 -14.01 -0.37
CA LYS A 174 13.61 -14.32 -1.19
C LYS A 174 14.83 -14.75 -0.38
N LYS A 175 14.97 -14.23 0.86
CA LYS A 175 16.18 -14.43 1.69
C LYS A 175 15.88 -15.09 3.03
N GLY A 176 14.60 -15.27 3.36
CA GLY A 176 14.16 -15.89 4.61
C GLY A 176 13.89 -14.93 5.76
N GLU A 177 13.37 -15.50 6.87
CA GLU A 177 12.87 -14.76 8.03
C GLU A 177 13.97 -13.91 8.71
N ALA A 178 15.21 -14.45 8.84
CA ALA A 178 16.30 -13.75 9.51
C ALA A 178 16.73 -12.45 8.78
N GLU A 179 16.85 -12.50 7.45
CA GLU A 179 17.17 -11.33 6.65
C GLU A 179 15.99 -10.35 6.60
N GLY A 180 14.75 -10.87 6.53
CA GLY A 180 13.53 -10.07 6.66
C GLY A 180 13.46 -9.34 7.99
N GLU A 181 13.90 -9.97 9.09
CA GLU A 181 13.97 -9.35 10.40
C GLU A 181 15.01 -8.22 10.47
N ASN A 182 16.16 -8.40 9.82
CA ASN A 182 17.18 -7.34 9.73
C ASN A 182 16.64 -6.12 8.98
N GLU A 183 15.93 -6.35 7.88
CA GLU A 183 15.28 -5.29 7.12
C GLU A 183 14.19 -4.59 7.94
N PHE A 184 13.33 -5.36 8.63
CA PHE A 184 12.30 -4.85 9.52
C PHE A 184 12.86 -3.96 10.63
N LYS A 185 13.97 -4.38 11.26
CA LYS A 185 14.63 -3.61 12.32
C LYS A 185 15.18 -2.28 11.79
N TRP A 186 15.64 -2.21 10.54
CA TRP A 186 16.09 -0.95 9.97
C TRP A 186 14.95 0.08 9.95
N TRP A 187 13.77 -0.32 9.47
CA TRP A 187 12.58 0.53 9.44
C TRP A 187 12.12 0.92 10.85
N LEU A 188 12.08 -0.05 11.74
CA LEU A 188 11.70 0.18 13.14
C LEU A 188 12.65 1.17 13.84
N ASN A 189 13.95 1.09 13.59
CA ASN A 189 14.92 2.02 14.17
C ASN A 189 14.74 3.46 13.66
N ILE A 190 14.27 3.65 12.43
CA ILE A 190 14.04 4.98 11.84
C ILE A 190 12.71 5.57 12.34
N PHE A 191 11.62 4.79 12.28
CA PHE A 191 10.26 5.28 12.53
C PHE A 191 9.74 5.02 13.94
N GLN A 192 10.37 4.12 14.70
CA GLN A 192 10.03 3.79 16.09
C GLN A 192 8.53 3.53 16.29
N GLU A 193 7.83 4.31 17.11
CA GLU A 193 6.40 4.20 17.39
C GLU A 193 5.49 4.52 16.19
N ASP A 194 6.04 5.17 15.17
CA ASP A 194 5.38 5.51 13.90
C ASP A 194 5.61 4.44 12.81
N TYR A 195 6.19 3.28 13.17
CA TYR A 195 6.25 2.10 12.30
C TYR A 195 5.13 1.12 12.62
N TYR A 196 4.44 0.63 11.60
CA TYR A 196 3.32 -0.29 11.73
C TYR A 196 3.50 -1.54 10.86
N VAL A 197 3.10 -2.69 11.39
CA VAL A 197 2.90 -3.88 10.57
C VAL A 197 1.58 -3.74 9.82
N GLU A 198 1.63 -3.81 8.50
CA GLU A 198 0.47 -3.80 7.62
C GLU A 198 0.18 -5.23 7.15
N LEU A 199 -1.05 -5.67 7.34
CA LEU A 199 -1.53 -6.98 6.89
C LEU A 199 -2.58 -6.80 5.80
N GLN A 200 -2.42 -7.56 4.73
CA GLN A 200 -3.36 -7.64 3.61
C GLN A 200 -3.76 -9.09 3.39
N ARG A 201 -4.97 -9.34 2.88
CA ARG A 201 -5.48 -10.70 2.63
C ARG A 201 -6.24 -10.74 1.31
N HIS A 202 -5.55 -11.15 0.25
CA HIS A 202 -6.09 -11.29 -1.10
C HIS A 202 -6.17 -12.76 -1.57
N GLY A 203 -6.00 -13.73 -0.65
CA GLY A 203 -5.99 -15.16 -0.98
C GLY A 203 -4.71 -15.61 -1.70
N ILE A 204 -3.60 -14.91 -1.49
CA ILE A 204 -2.29 -15.20 -2.08
C ILE A 204 -1.45 -15.96 -1.06
N PRO A 205 -0.97 -17.20 -1.35
CA PRO A 205 -0.20 -18.00 -0.40
C PRO A 205 1.06 -17.30 0.12
N GLU A 206 1.79 -16.58 -0.72
CA GLU A 206 2.97 -15.82 -0.35
C GLU A 206 2.64 -14.71 0.65
N GLN A 207 1.47 -14.07 0.49
CA GLN A 207 1.01 -13.02 1.40
C GLN A 207 0.66 -13.59 2.78
N GLU A 208 0.00 -14.75 2.85
CA GLU A 208 -0.29 -15.43 4.12
C GLU A 208 1.01 -15.82 4.83
N LYS A 209 2.00 -16.38 4.12
CA LYS A 209 3.32 -16.70 4.67
C LYS A 209 4.03 -15.46 5.24
N VAL A 210 3.99 -14.34 4.53
CA VAL A 210 4.57 -13.07 4.99
C VAL A 210 3.82 -12.56 6.21
N ASN A 211 2.49 -12.60 6.21
CA ASN A 211 1.67 -12.16 7.34
C ASN A 211 2.00 -12.91 8.63
N GLU A 212 2.23 -14.23 8.56
CA GLU A 212 2.64 -15.03 9.73
C GLU A 212 3.96 -14.54 10.31
N VAL A 213 4.96 -14.25 9.47
CA VAL A 213 6.26 -13.74 9.89
C VAL A 213 6.14 -12.32 10.45
N LEU A 214 5.40 -11.45 9.79
CA LEU A 214 5.17 -10.08 10.25
C LEU A 214 4.46 -10.02 11.60
N LEU A 215 3.51 -10.92 11.86
CA LEU A 215 2.85 -11.03 13.18
C LEU A 215 3.82 -11.47 14.26
N LYS A 216 4.78 -12.38 13.97
CA LYS A 216 5.85 -12.72 14.91
C LYS A 216 6.71 -11.50 15.23
N PHE A 217 7.09 -10.71 14.22
CA PHE A 217 7.89 -9.49 14.42
C PHE A 217 7.09 -8.44 15.20
N ALA A 218 5.82 -8.21 14.86
CA ALA A 218 4.94 -7.31 15.59
C ALA A 218 4.91 -7.63 17.10
N LYS A 219 4.72 -8.92 17.44
CA LYS A 219 4.75 -9.39 18.84
C LYS A 219 6.12 -9.23 19.49
N LYS A 220 7.19 -9.63 18.79
CA LYS A 220 8.58 -9.59 19.30
C LYS A 220 9.05 -8.18 19.62
N TYR A 221 8.69 -7.22 18.77
CA TYR A 221 9.15 -5.83 18.86
C TYR A 221 8.08 -4.85 19.36
N ASN A 222 6.92 -5.36 19.79
CA ASN A 222 5.79 -4.55 20.26
C ASN A 222 5.35 -3.48 19.25
N VAL A 223 5.32 -3.84 17.95
CA VAL A 223 4.87 -2.98 16.85
C VAL A 223 3.38 -3.15 16.65
N LYS A 224 2.65 -2.05 16.47
CA LYS A 224 1.20 -2.07 16.21
C LYS A 224 0.91 -2.65 14.84
N VAL A 225 -0.24 -3.32 14.73
CA VAL A 225 -0.71 -3.95 13.50
C VAL A 225 -1.91 -3.18 12.94
N ILE A 226 -1.92 -2.97 11.63
CA ILE A 226 -3.05 -2.44 10.88
C ILE A 226 -3.47 -3.43 9.79
N ALA A 227 -4.72 -3.35 9.35
CA ALA A 227 -5.22 -4.06 8.18
C ALA A 227 -5.49 -3.06 7.05
N SER A 228 -5.17 -3.44 5.82
CA SER A 228 -5.44 -2.66 4.63
C SER A 228 -5.81 -3.57 3.45
N ASN A 229 -6.33 -2.98 2.37
CA ASN A 229 -6.73 -3.73 1.18
C ASN A 229 -5.96 -3.35 -0.08
N ASP A 230 -5.06 -2.35 -0.02
CA ASP A 230 -4.36 -1.88 -1.23
C ASP A 230 -5.35 -1.55 -2.36
N SER A 231 -6.33 -0.69 -2.02
CA SER A 231 -7.52 -0.48 -2.85
C SER A 231 -7.19 0.32 -4.10
N HIS A 232 -7.54 -0.21 -5.28
CA HIS A 232 -7.30 0.41 -6.59
C HIS A 232 -8.59 0.83 -7.30
N TYR A 233 -9.76 0.44 -6.78
CA TYR A 233 -11.08 0.83 -7.26
C TYR A 233 -12.08 0.93 -6.10
N VAL A 234 -13.26 1.49 -6.33
CA VAL A 234 -14.20 1.82 -5.24
C VAL A 234 -15.20 0.70 -4.99
N ASP A 235 -15.91 0.29 -6.00
CA ASP A 235 -16.98 -0.70 -5.91
C ASP A 235 -16.62 -1.98 -6.66
N GLN A 236 -17.11 -3.13 -6.22
CA GLN A 236 -16.88 -4.43 -6.88
C GLN A 236 -17.18 -4.41 -8.38
N LYS A 237 -18.19 -3.65 -8.82
CA LYS A 237 -18.54 -3.50 -10.25
C LYS A 237 -17.43 -2.84 -11.10
N ASP A 238 -16.50 -2.12 -10.45
CA ASP A 238 -15.41 -1.41 -11.13
C ASP A 238 -14.23 -2.35 -11.47
N PHE A 239 -14.28 -3.61 -11.01
CA PHE A 239 -13.25 -4.63 -11.27
C PHE A 239 -12.89 -4.74 -12.76
N ASN A 240 -13.90 -4.81 -13.63
CA ASN A 240 -13.67 -4.94 -15.08
C ASN A 240 -12.96 -3.71 -15.68
N ALA A 241 -13.30 -2.51 -15.22
CA ALA A 241 -12.64 -1.29 -15.66
C ALA A 241 -11.17 -1.24 -15.20
N HIS A 242 -10.91 -1.66 -13.94
CA HIS A 242 -9.56 -1.79 -13.40
C HIS A 242 -8.73 -2.82 -14.17
N ASP A 243 -9.29 -3.99 -14.50
CA ASP A 243 -8.59 -5.02 -15.29
C ASP A 243 -8.21 -4.52 -16.69
N ILE A 244 -9.09 -3.76 -17.37
CA ILE A 244 -8.78 -3.12 -18.67
C ILE A 244 -7.61 -2.12 -18.49
N LEU A 245 -7.61 -1.33 -17.42
CA LEU A 245 -6.54 -0.38 -17.14
C LEU A 245 -5.19 -1.08 -16.95
N LEU A 246 -5.16 -2.20 -16.22
CA LEU A 246 -3.98 -3.04 -16.07
C LEU A 246 -3.52 -3.66 -17.40
N CYS A 247 -4.44 -4.04 -18.28
CA CYS A 247 -4.10 -4.50 -19.63
C CYS A 247 -3.36 -3.41 -20.42
N ILE A 248 -3.81 -2.16 -20.35
CA ILE A 248 -3.15 -1.02 -21.00
C ILE A 248 -1.74 -0.81 -20.42
N ASN A 249 -1.61 -0.87 -19.08
CA ASN A 249 -0.33 -0.66 -18.39
C ASN A 249 0.72 -1.74 -18.75
N THR A 250 0.28 -2.99 -18.86
CA THR A 250 1.17 -4.16 -19.03
C THR A 250 1.36 -4.57 -20.49
N GLY A 251 0.49 -4.11 -21.41
CA GLY A 251 0.43 -4.55 -22.80
C GLY A 251 -0.23 -5.94 -22.96
N GLU A 252 -0.90 -6.43 -21.92
CA GLU A 252 -1.62 -7.71 -21.94
C GLU A 252 -3.06 -7.53 -22.45
N LYS A 253 -3.74 -8.65 -22.71
CA LYS A 253 -5.15 -8.68 -23.09
C LYS A 253 -5.99 -9.18 -21.91
N GLN A 254 -7.27 -8.80 -21.87
CA GLN A 254 -8.21 -9.37 -20.88
C GLN A 254 -8.36 -10.89 -21.01
N SER A 255 -8.19 -11.44 -22.24
CA SER A 255 -8.17 -12.89 -22.45
C SER A 255 -6.93 -13.59 -21.91
N THR A 256 -5.85 -12.84 -21.55
CA THR A 256 -4.70 -13.40 -20.84
C THR A 256 -5.11 -13.58 -19.39
N PRO A 257 -5.07 -14.82 -18.83
CA PRO A 257 -5.48 -15.07 -17.46
C PRO A 257 -4.71 -14.18 -16.47
N ALA A 258 -5.40 -13.66 -15.44
CA ALA A 258 -4.78 -12.89 -14.38
C ALA A 258 -3.92 -13.78 -13.47
N LEU A 259 -2.97 -13.20 -12.76
CA LEU A 259 -2.03 -13.92 -11.90
C LEU A 259 -2.71 -14.87 -10.90
N ARG A 260 -3.89 -14.49 -10.37
CA ARG A 260 -4.66 -15.32 -9.43
C ARG A 260 -5.32 -16.56 -10.03
N GLU A 261 -5.45 -16.61 -11.35
CA GLU A 261 -6.12 -17.71 -12.05
C GLU A 261 -5.17 -18.87 -12.38
N PHE A 262 -3.89 -18.71 -12.07
CA PHE A 262 -2.87 -19.71 -12.34
C PHE A 262 -2.56 -20.57 -11.13
N THR A 263 -2.40 -21.87 -11.36
CA THR A 263 -1.99 -22.85 -10.36
C THR A 263 -0.59 -23.38 -10.62
N ASP A 264 0.10 -22.93 -11.68
CA ASP A 264 1.34 -23.48 -12.18
C ASP A 264 2.47 -22.44 -12.12
N ASP A 265 3.58 -22.74 -11.43
CA ASP A 265 4.71 -21.85 -11.18
C ASP A 265 5.32 -21.27 -12.47
N ASP A 266 5.36 -22.04 -13.55
CA ASP A 266 5.89 -21.59 -14.84
C ASP A 266 5.07 -20.48 -15.51
N VAL A 267 3.81 -20.36 -15.15
CA VAL A 267 2.89 -19.39 -15.73
C VAL A 267 2.98 -18.05 -15.00
N PHE A 268 3.27 -18.05 -13.71
CA PHE A 268 3.55 -16.83 -12.93
C PHE A 268 4.68 -15.98 -13.53
N ALA A 269 5.70 -16.63 -14.07
CA ALA A 269 6.84 -15.94 -14.68
C ALA A 269 6.47 -15.17 -15.96
N LYS A 270 5.35 -15.48 -16.62
CA LYS A 270 4.94 -14.93 -17.91
C LYS A 270 3.83 -13.88 -17.78
N ASN A 271 3.03 -13.95 -16.72
CA ASN A 271 1.93 -13.03 -16.54
C ASN A 271 2.40 -11.78 -15.77
N LYS A 272 2.09 -10.61 -16.31
CA LYS A 272 2.43 -9.29 -15.72
C LYS A 272 1.23 -8.60 -15.10
N ARG A 273 0.01 -9.15 -15.29
CA ARG A 273 -1.23 -8.57 -14.83
C ARG A 273 -1.65 -9.22 -13.52
N PHE A 274 -1.75 -8.44 -12.48
CA PHE A 274 -2.31 -8.82 -11.20
C PHE A 274 -3.64 -8.09 -10.99
N ALA A 275 -4.76 -8.82 -11.07
CA ALA A 275 -6.09 -8.29 -10.82
C ALA A 275 -6.52 -8.62 -9.38
N PHE A 276 -6.85 -7.59 -8.62
CA PHE A 276 -7.34 -7.71 -7.24
C PHE A 276 -8.80 -8.13 -7.17
#